data_d0f4311e6ef287b3b117dd62257a3b6e
#
_entry.id   d0f4311e6ef287b3b117dd62257a3b6e
#
_cell.length_a   1.000
_cell.length_b   1.000
_cell.length_c   1.000
_cell.angle_alpha   90.00
_cell.angle_beta   90.00
_cell.angle_gamma   90.00
#
_symmetry.space_group_name_H-M   'P 1'
#
loop_
_entity.id
_entity.type
_entity.pdbx_description
1 polymer ?
#
loop_
_entity_poly.entity_id
_entity_poly.type
_entity_poly.pdbx_seq_one_letter_code
_entity_poly.pdbx_strand_id
1 'polypeptide(L)'
;VNLYRLESSNVFLNIPTNNIGDFVDMVFEAYENEQTIFACGNGGNVASVQNLVVDMNMHPFVSEDKGAQTIPRNKFKCVSLCSDTASITGIGNDLGFRYIFSEQLKYQGGEGDVIFGMSGSGNSKNVLEAFRVGKEKGMKNILVTRNSTNNCNEFADLTISLEGTSEFPGQTGGNNNNFHFEDFLSKLTHI
;
A
#
# COMPACT_ATOMS: atom_id res chain seq x y z
N VAL A 1 8.26 -10.01 -25.76
CA VAL A 1 8.26 -8.52 -25.60
C VAL A 1 6.92 -7.93 -26.01
N ASN A 2 6.42 -8.22 -27.22
CA ASN A 2 5.17 -7.59 -27.70
C ASN A 2 3.94 -7.98 -26.86
N LEU A 3 3.81 -9.24 -26.46
CA LEU A 3 2.72 -9.68 -25.57
C LEU A 3 2.77 -8.94 -24.22
N TYR A 4 3.94 -8.86 -23.58
CA TYR A 4 4.12 -8.13 -22.32
C TYR A 4 3.70 -6.66 -22.44
N ARG A 5 4.12 -5.98 -23.52
CA ARG A 5 3.75 -4.57 -23.77
C ARG A 5 2.25 -4.40 -23.94
N LEU A 6 1.60 -5.30 -24.69
CA LEU A 6 0.16 -5.26 -24.92
C LEU A 6 -0.62 -5.46 -23.60
N GLU A 7 -0.26 -6.48 -22.82
CA GLU A 7 -0.89 -6.76 -21.53
C GLU A 7 -0.67 -5.60 -20.54
N SER A 8 0.54 -5.06 -20.48
CA SER A 8 0.84 -3.89 -19.63
C SER A 8 0.01 -2.66 -20.03
N SER A 9 -0.17 -2.42 -21.32
CA SER A 9 -1.02 -1.32 -21.79
C SER A 9 -2.48 -1.53 -21.39
N ASN A 10 -2.98 -2.75 -21.46
CA ASN A 10 -4.35 -3.08 -21.06
C ASN A 10 -4.53 -2.90 -19.54
N VAL A 11 -3.56 -3.30 -18.73
CA VAL A 11 -3.61 -3.08 -17.28
C VAL A 11 -3.69 -1.58 -16.97
N PHE A 12 -2.87 -0.77 -17.65
CA PHE A 12 -2.88 0.69 -17.49
C PHE A 12 -4.25 1.30 -17.83
N LEU A 13 -4.86 0.87 -18.94
CA LEU A 13 -6.16 1.37 -19.38
C LEU A 13 -7.32 0.96 -18.47
N ASN A 14 -7.14 -0.09 -17.67
CA ASN A 14 -8.15 -0.61 -16.74
C ASN A 14 -7.94 -0.17 -15.29
N ILE A 15 -7.09 0.83 -15.05
CA ILE A 15 -6.94 1.40 -13.69
C ILE A 15 -8.30 1.92 -13.20
N PRO A 16 -8.74 1.56 -12.00
CA PRO A 16 -10.03 1.96 -11.47
C PRO A 16 -10.02 3.43 -11.00
N THR A 17 -10.22 4.36 -11.92
CA THR A 17 -10.07 5.81 -11.68
C THR A 17 -10.95 6.36 -10.57
N ASN A 18 -12.15 5.81 -10.37
CA ASN A 18 -13.02 6.24 -9.26
C ASN A 18 -12.39 5.93 -7.90
N ASN A 19 -11.86 4.70 -7.74
CA ASN A 19 -11.19 4.31 -6.49
C ASN A 19 -9.89 5.10 -6.25
N ILE A 20 -9.26 5.62 -7.31
CA ILE A 20 -8.12 6.53 -7.17
C ILE A 20 -8.58 7.88 -6.59
N GLY A 21 -9.74 8.40 -7.04
CA GLY A 21 -10.33 9.60 -6.44
C GLY A 21 -10.59 9.42 -4.94
N ASP A 22 -11.26 8.33 -4.56
CA ASP A 22 -11.53 8.00 -3.16
C ASP A 22 -10.22 7.85 -2.34
N PHE A 23 -9.18 7.28 -2.94
CA PHE A 23 -7.85 7.19 -2.31
C PHE A 23 -7.26 8.56 -2.03
N VAL A 24 -7.28 9.45 -3.02
CA VAL A 24 -6.76 10.83 -2.88
C VAL A 24 -7.52 11.56 -1.78
N ASP A 25 -8.84 11.45 -1.75
CA ASP A 25 -9.68 12.10 -0.73
C ASP A 25 -9.35 11.59 0.67
N MET A 26 -9.22 10.27 0.87
CA MET A 26 -8.85 9.67 2.17
C MET A 26 -7.46 10.10 2.65
N VAL A 27 -6.49 10.15 1.72
CA VAL A 27 -5.12 10.59 2.04
C VAL A 27 -5.08 12.08 2.37
N PHE A 28 -5.84 12.89 1.64
CA PHE A 28 -5.92 14.32 1.88
C PHE A 28 -6.64 14.64 3.21
N GLU A 29 -7.70 13.91 3.55
CA GLU A 29 -8.34 13.99 4.86
C GLU A 29 -7.35 13.69 6.00
N ALA A 30 -6.53 12.65 5.84
CA ALA A 30 -5.50 12.32 6.82
C ALA A 30 -4.45 13.44 6.95
N TYR A 31 -4.07 14.07 5.83
CA TYR A 31 -3.17 15.23 5.84
C TYR A 31 -3.75 16.42 6.60
N GLU A 32 -5.00 16.81 6.30
CA GLU A 32 -5.68 17.94 6.94
C GLU A 32 -5.86 17.74 8.46
N ASN A 33 -6.10 16.49 8.87
CA ASN A 33 -6.30 16.14 10.27
C ASN A 33 -4.99 15.76 11.00
N GLU A 34 -3.83 15.93 10.37
CA GLU A 34 -2.51 15.59 10.91
C GLU A 34 -2.37 14.11 11.35
N GLN A 35 -3.13 13.22 10.72
CA GLN A 35 -3.12 11.79 10.97
C GLN A 35 -1.94 11.09 10.31
N THR A 36 -1.61 9.90 10.80
CA THR A 36 -0.50 9.11 10.30
C THR A 36 -0.99 8.08 9.28
N ILE A 37 -0.26 7.95 8.16
CA ILE A 37 -0.46 6.89 7.17
C ILE A 37 0.59 5.80 7.40
N PHE A 38 0.16 4.64 7.86
CA PHE A 38 1.02 3.47 8.05
C PHE A 38 0.97 2.58 6.80
N ALA A 39 2.12 2.33 6.19
CA ALA A 39 2.18 1.56 4.96
C ALA A 39 2.86 0.20 5.18
N CYS A 40 2.28 -0.87 4.62
CA CYS A 40 2.80 -2.24 4.74
C CYS A 40 2.62 -3.07 3.47
N GLY A 41 3.48 -4.06 3.31
CA GLY A 41 3.47 -5.02 2.20
C GLY A 41 4.54 -6.09 2.37
N ASN A 42 4.58 -7.07 1.47
CA ASN A 42 5.55 -8.16 1.52
C ASN A 42 6.38 -8.24 0.24
N GLY A 43 7.60 -8.74 0.34
CA GLY A 43 8.46 -8.99 -0.82
C GLY A 43 8.68 -7.74 -1.67
N GLY A 44 8.41 -7.80 -2.97
CA GLY A 44 8.54 -6.66 -3.88
C GLY A 44 7.68 -5.45 -3.49
N ASN A 45 6.52 -5.68 -2.88
CA ASN A 45 5.67 -4.59 -2.40
C ASN A 45 6.31 -3.76 -1.28
N VAL A 46 7.33 -4.27 -0.58
CA VAL A 46 8.10 -3.46 0.41
C VAL A 46 8.77 -2.28 -0.28
N ALA A 47 9.37 -2.50 -1.45
CA ALA A 47 10.02 -1.41 -2.20
C ALA A 47 9.00 -0.33 -2.60
N SER A 48 7.81 -0.74 -3.05
CA SER A 48 6.72 0.18 -3.40
C SER A 48 6.20 0.95 -2.19
N VAL A 49 6.03 0.27 -1.05
CA VAL A 49 5.65 0.90 0.22
C VAL A 49 6.69 1.93 0.67
N GLN A 50 7.97 1.58 0.59
CA GLN A 50 9.04 2.52 0.98
C GLN A 50 9.11 3.72 0.04
N ASN A 51 8.86 3.51 -1.25
CA ASN A 51 8.79 4.58 -2.23
C ASN A 51 7.59 5.51 -1.95
N LEU A 52 6.40 4.96 -1.71
CA LEU A 52 5.23 5.73 -1.27
C LEU A 52 5.56 6.60 -0.05
N VAL A 53 6.20 6.03 0.96
CA VAL A 53 6.52 6.75 2.21
C VAL A 53 7.45 7.93 1.96
N VAL A 54 8.51 7.76 1.16
CA VAL A 54 9.42 8.87 0.87
C VAL A 54 8.76 9.92 -0.01
N ASP A 55 7.96 9.51 -0.99
CA ASP A 55 7.27 10.43 -1.88
C ASP A 55 6.23 11.26 -1.11
N MET A 56 5.40 10.64 -0.29
CA MET A 56 4.42 11.35 0.55
C MET A 56 5.07 12.34 1.52
N ASN A 57 6.16 11.94 2.16
CA ASN A 57 6.82 12.80 3.14
C ASN A 57 7.64 13.94 2.51
N MET A 58 8.09 13.79 1.28
CA MET A 58 9.07 14.69 0.67
C MET A 58 8.58 15.39 -0.60
N HIS A 59 8.07 14.66 -1.59
CA HIS A 59 7.85 15.18 -2.93
C HIS A 59 6.79 16.29 -3.04
N PRO A 60 5.66 16.24 -2.33
CA PRO A 60 4.69 17.33 -2.39
C PRO A 60 5.24 18.68 -1.93
N PHE A 61 6.38 18.68 -1.25
CA PHE A 61 6.97 19.83 -0.59
C PHE A 61 8.36 20.22 -1.14
N VAL A 62 8.81 19.57 -2.20
CA VAL A 62 10.10 19.83 -2.82
C VAL A 62 9.91 20.65 -4.09
N SER A 63 10.46 21.87 -4.11
CA SER A 63 10.51 22.71 -5.31
C SER A 63 11.56 22.20 -6.29
N GLU A 64 11.34 22.40 -7.59
CA GLU A 64 12.39 22.21 -8.63
C GLU A 64 13.60 23.09 -8.36
N ASP A 65 13.39 24.32 -7.92
CA ASP A 65 14.46 25.20 -7.40
C ASP A 65 14.73 24.88 -5.93
N LYS A 66 15.73 24.05 -5.69
CA LYS A 66 16.13 23.65 -4.34
C LYS A 66 16.58 24.82 -3.45
N GLY A 67 16.94 25.96 -4.04
CA GLY A 67 17.28 27.18 -3.31
C GLY A 67 16.07 27.97 -2.81
N ALA A 68 14.91 27.76 -3.44
CA ALA A 68 13.65 28.44 -3.13
C ALA A 68 12.64 27.55 -2.38
N GLN A 69 13.09 26.48 -1.73
CA GLN A 69 12.19 25.56 -1.03
C GLN A 69 11.52 26.23 0.16
N THR A 70 10.21 26.13 0.21
CA THR A 70 9.42 26.44 1.39
C THR A 70 8.99 25.15 2.05
N ILE A 71 9.35 24.99 3.33
CA ILE A 71 8.87 23.84 4.12
C ILE A 71 7.50 24.21 4.66
N PRO A 72 6.41 23.55 4.24
CA PRO A 72 5.09 23.84 4.75
C PRO A 72 5.01 23.53 6.26
N ARG A 73 4.08 24.18 6.93
CA ARG A 73 3.85 24.00 8.36
C ARG A 73 3.45 22.57 8.69
N ASN A 74 2.58 21.99 7.87
CA ASN A 74 2.13 20.61 7.99
C ASN A 74 2.72 19.79 6.84
N LYS A 75 3.11 18.56 7.12
CA LYS A 75 3.57 17.57 6.16
C LYS A 75 2.76 16.29 6.32
N PHE A 76 2.75 15.45 5.30
CA PHE A 76 2.29 14.09 5.49
C PHE A 76 3.13 13.40 6.57
N LYS A 77 2.46 12.59 7.39
CA LYS A 77 3.07 11.70 8.37
C LYS A 77 2.93 10.28 7.85
N CYS A 78 3.82 9.85 6.95
CA CYS A 78 3.78 8.51 6.39
C CYS A 78 4.90 7.65 6.99
N VAL A 79 4.55 6.45 7.45
CA VAL A 79 5.44 5.53 8.17
C VAL A 79 5.40 4.16 7.51
N SER A 80 6.56 3.61 7.16
CA SER A 80 6.67 2.23 6.69
C SER A 80 6.81 1.26 7.86
N LEU A 81 5.84 0.36 8.02
CA LEU A 81 5.93 -0.75 8.97
C LEU A 81 6.93 -1.84 8.52
N CYS A 82 7.52 -1.67 7.32
CA CYS A 82 8.51 -2.58 6.76
C CYS A 82 9.96 -2.13 7.02
N SER A 83 10.20 -0.97 7.62
CA SER A 83 11.54 -0.35 7.68
C SER A 83 12.33 -0.73 8.93
N ASP A 84 11.66 -1.01 10.05
CA ASP A 84 12.35 -1.42 11.27
C ASP A 84 12.61 -2.92 11.27
N THR A 85 13.80 -3.29 10.84
CA THR A 85 14.24 -4.69 10.78
C THR A 85 14.24 -5.36 12.15
N ALA A 86 14.53 -4.63 13.22
CA ALA A 86 14.56 -5.18 14.58
C ALA A 86 13.13 -5.56 15.02
N SER A 87 12.16 -4.67 14.83
CA SER A 87 10.75 -4.96 15.10
C SER A 87 10.24 -6.14 14.26
N ILE A 88 10.52 -6.16 12.95
CA ILE A 88 10.09 -7.26 12.06
C ILE A 88 10.65 -8.59 12.50
N THR A 89 11.96 -8.65 12.78
CA THR A 89 12.62 -9.91 13.14
C THR A 89 12.27 -10.35 14.56
N GLY A 90 12.18 -9.44 15.52
CA GLY A 90 11.80 -9.72 16.90
C GLY A 90 10.36 -10.21 16.99
N ILE A 91 9.40 -9.47 16.46
CA ILE A 91 7.99 -9.88 16.42
C ILE A 91 7.82 -11.19 15.65
N GLY A 92 8.52 -11.31 14.51
CA GLY A 92 8.47 -12.51 13.67
C GLY A 92 8.97 -13.76 14.39
N ASN A 93 10.04 -13.64 15.18
CA ASN A 93 10.59 -14.72 15.98
C ASN A 93 9.72 -15.10 17.20
N ASP A 94 9.22 -14.09 17.93
CA ASP A 94 8.59 -14.30 19.23
C ASP A 94 7.08 -14.59 19.11
N LEU A 95 6.40 -13.94 18.15
CA LEU A 95 4.94 -14.04 18.00
C LEU A 95 4.52 -14.65 16.65
N GLY A 96 5.42 -14.63 15.66
CA GLY A 96 5.18 -15.15 14.32
C GLY A 96 4.98 -14.07 13.27
N PHE A 97 5.34 -14.40 12.02
CA PHE A 97 5.37 -13.47 10.88
C PHE A 97 4.02 -12.81 10.58
N ARG A 98 2.91 -13.44 10.95
CA ARG A 98 1.57 -12.86 10.75
C ARG A 98 1.34 -11.58 11.56
N TYR A 99 2.13 -11.33 12.60
CA TYR A 99 1.93 -10.22 13.53
C TYR A 99 2.91 -9.05 13.34
N ILE A 100 3.85 -9.16 12.39
CA ILE A 100 4.93 -8.17 12.23
C ILE A 100 4.46 -6.73 12.00
N PHE A 101 3.29 -6.53 11.40
CA PHE A 101 2.70 -5.22 11.18
C PHE A 101 1.70 -4.86 12.28
N SER A 102 0.83 -5.79 12.64
CA SER A 102 -0.22 -5.54 13.63
C SER A 102 0.31 -5.18 15.01
N GLU A 103 1.40 -5.82 15.46
CA GLU A 103 2.02 -5.46 16.74
C GLU A 103 2.58 -4.04 16.74
N GLN A 104 3.17 -3.59 15.66
CA GLN A 104 3.61 -2.20 15.52
C GLN A 104 2.43 -1.22 15.58
N LEU A 105 1.31 -1.53 14.93
CA LEU A 105 0.11 -0.69 14.93
C LEU A 105 -0.54 -0.59 16.32
N LYS A 106 -0.45 -1.63 17.15
CA LYS A 106 -1.06 -1.62 18.49
C LYS A 106 -0.54 -0.46 19.38
N TYR A 107 0.73 -0.10 19.23
CA TYR A 107 1.31 0.99 20.03
C TYR A 107 1.54 2.28 19.24
N GLN A 108 1.58 2.25 17.91
CA GLN A 108 1.81 3.44 17.10
C GLN A 108 0.50 4.05 16.55
N GLY A 109 -0.46 3.22 16.15
CA GLY A 109 -1.67 3.67 15.48
C GLY A 109 -2.75 4.15 16.44
N GLY A 110 -3.56 5.09 15.98
CA GLY A 110 -4.69 5.69 16.68
C GLY A 110 -5.92 5.85 15.81
N GLU A 111 -7.01 6.31 16.42
CA GLU A 111 -8.27 6.59 15.72
C GLU A 111 -8.06 7.65 14.64
N GLY A 112 -8.61 7.41 13.45
CA GLY A 112 -8.50 8.29 12.29
C GLY A 112 -7.25 8.10 11.46
N ASP A 113 -6.19 7.45 11.97
CA ASP A 113 -5.01 7.10 11.17
C ASP A 113 -5.38 6.20 10.00
N VAL A 114 -4.51 6.12 8.99
CA VAL A 114 -4.72 5.33 7.78
C VAL A 114 -3.74 4.16 7.73
N ILE A 115 -4.20 2.98 7.32
CA ILE A 115 -3.35 1.87 6.91
C ILE A 115 -3.43 1.71 5.40
N PHE A 116 -2.28 1.80 4.73
CA PHE A 116 -2.10 1.50 3.32
C PHE A 116 -1.43 0.12 3.19
N GLY A 117 -2.19 -0.89 2.79
CA GLY A 117 -1.72 -2.26 2.65
C GLY A 117 -1.58 -2.69 1.19
N MET A 118 -0.40 -3.17 0.79
CA MET A 118 -0.18 -3.77 -0.52
C MET A 118 -0.10 -5.29 -0.41
N SER A 119 -1.05 -5.98 -1.04
CA SER A 119 -1.06 -7.45 -1.10
C SER A 119 -1.60 -7.92 -2.45
N GLY A 120 -0.76 -8.47 -3.31
CA GLY A 120 -1.17 -8.94 -4.64
C GLY A 120 -2.32 -9.95 -4.58
N SER A 121 -2.33 -10.87 -3.62
CA SER A 121 -3.42 -11.82 -3.41
C SER A 121 -4.58 -11.27 -2.57
N GLY A 122 -4.36 -10.21 -1.79
CA GLY A 122 -5.28 -9.73 -0.77
C GLY A 122 -5.46 -10.70 0.42
N ASN A 123 -4.61 -11.74 0.52
CA ASN A 123 -4.73 -12.80 1.51
C ASN A 123 -3.50 -12.97 2.40
N SER A 124 -2.55 -12.04 2.32
CA SER A 124 -1.35 -12.05 3.17
C SER A 124 -1.74 -11.90 4.63
N LYS A 125 -1.45 -12.92 5.45
CA LYS A 125 -1.92 -12.98 6.85
C LYS A 125 -1.47 -11.79 7.70
N ASN A 126 -0.28 -11.25 7.47
CA ASN A 126 0.23 -10.09 8.21
C ASN A 126 -0.45 -8.78 7.80
N VAL A 127 -0.81 -8.61 6.52
CA VAL A 127 -1.62 -7.46 6.06
C VAL A 127 -3.04 -7.56 6.61
N LEU A 128 -3.63 -8.77 6.58
CA LEU A 128 -4.95 -9.02 7.14
C LEU A 128 -5.01 -8.69 8.65
N GLU A 129 -4.02 -9.13 9.43
CA GLU A 129 -3.94 -8.81 10.85
C GLU A 129 -3.74 -7.31 11.12
N ALA A 130 -2.95 -6.64 10.27
CA ALA A 130 -2.81 -5.19 10.35
C ALA A 130 -4.16 -4.49 10.16
N PHE A 131 -4.93 -4.90 9.15
CA PHE A 131 -6.25 -4.34 8.86
C PHE A 131 -7.27 -4.63 9.98
N ARG A 132 -7.24 -5.84 10.57
CA ARG A 132 -8.07 -6.17 11.72
C ARG A 132 -7.80 -5.23 12.89
N VAL A 133 -6.53 -5.04 13.24
CA VAL A 133 -6.13 -4.09 14.31
C VAL A 133 -6.50 -2.66 13.95
N GLY A 134 -6.32 -2.26 12.69
CA GLY A 134 -6.74 -0.94 12.21
C GLY A 134 -8.23 -0.70 12.43
N LYS A 135 -9.07 -1.67 12.07
CA LYS A 135 -10.52 -1.58 12.28
C LYS A 135 -10.88 -1.47 13.76
N GLU A 136 -10.23 -2.27 14.62
CA GLU A 136 -10.42 -2.23 16.09
C GLU A 136 -10.03 -0.87 16.69
N LYS A 137 -9.07 -0.17 16.09
CA LYS A 137 -8.57 1.13 16.56
C LYS A 137 -9.28 2.33 15.90
N GLY A 138 -10.25 2.11 15.02
CA GLY A 138 -10.94 3.19 14.30
C GLY A 138 -10.10 3.83 13.18
N MET A 139 -9.12 3.10 12.66
CA MET A 139 -8.31 3.52 11.52
C MET A 139 -9.05 3.28 10.20
N LYS A 140 -8.64 3.95 9.14
CA LYS A 140 -9.09 3.72 7.75
C LYS A 140 -8.14 2.73 7.06
N ASN A 141 -8.67 1.68 6.46
CA ASN A 141 -7.89 0.64 5.80
C ASN A 141 -8.01 0.71 4.27
N ILE A 142 -6.91 0.97 3.58
CA ILE A 142 -6.81 1.04 2.12
C ILE A 142 -6.03 -0.17 1.61
N LEU A 143 -6.65 -1.00 0.79
CA LEU A 143 -6.03 -2.16 0.15
C LEU A 143 -5.70 -1.90 -1.30
N VAL A 144 -4.46 -2.17 -1.70
CA VAL A 144 -4.06 -2.29 -3.12
C VAL A 144 -3.78 -3.75 -3.43
N THR A 145 -4.48 -4.32 -4.43
CA THR A 145 -4.46 -5.75 -4.71
C THR A 145 -4.63 -6.06 -6.20
N ARG A 146 -4.34 -7.30 -6.60
CA ARG A 146 -4.67 -7.84 -7.93
C ARG A 146 -5.98 -8.62 -7.94
N ASN A 147 -6.58 -8.86 -6.79
CA ASN A 147 -7.71 -9.75 -6.65
C ASN A 147 -8.84 -9.05 -5.88
N SER A 148 -9.94 -8.77 -6.55
CA SER A 148 -11.10 -8.12 -5.95
C SER A 148 -11.81 -8.99 -4.91
N THR A 149 -11.66 -10.33 -5.01
CA THR A 149 -12.23 -11.26 -4.04
C THR A 149 -11.14 -11.81 -3.13
N ASN A 150 -11.03 -11.26 -1.93
CA ASN A 150 -9.97 -11.60 -0.98
C ASN A 150 -10.38 -11.36 0.47
N ASN A 151 -9.59 -11.90 1.42
CA ASN A 151 -9.90 -11.82 2.84
C ASN A 151 -9.67 -10.42 3.45
N CYS A 152 -8.76 -9.62 2.91
CA CYS A 152 -8.53 -8.26 3.43
C CYS A 152 -9.74 -7.34 3.20
N ASN A 153 -10.60 -7.62 2.21
CA ASN A 153 -11.81 -6.85 1.94
C ASN A 153 -12.78 -6.81 3.13
N GLU A 154 -12.75 -7.81 4.02
CA GLU A 154 -13.57 -7.81 5.22
C GLU A 154 -13.29 -6.60 6.12
N PHE A 155 -12.06 -6.10 6.10
CA PHE A 155 -11.60 -5.00 6.96
C PHE A 155 -11.24 -3.73 6.18
N ALA A 156 -11.18 -3.79 4.84
CA ALA A 156 -10.83 -2.64 4.01
C ALA A 156 -12.01 -1.65 3.92
N ASP A 157 -11.71 -0.36 4.05
CA ASP A 157 -12.65 0.72 3.78
C ASP A 157 -12.60 1.15 2.32
N LEU A 158 -11.44 0.97 1.67
CA LEU A 158 -11.23 1.16 0.24
C LEU A 158 -10.36 0.03 -0.33
N THR A 159 -10.78 -0.54 -1.46
CA THR A 159 -9.98 -1.50 -2.22
C THR A 159 -9.73 -1.01 -3.63
N ILE A 160 -8.45 -0.86 -3.99
CA ILE A 160 -8.01 -0.59 -5.34
C ILE A 160 -7.53 -1.91 -5.94
N SER A 161 -8.30 -2.46 -6.87
CA SER A 161 -8.00 -3.75 -7.47
C SER A 161 -7.65 -3.61 -8.95
N LEU A 162 -6.51 -4.18 -9.35
CA LEU A 162 -6.11 -4.35 -10.74
C LEU A 162 -6.24 -5.81 -11.13
N GLU A 163 -7.45 -6.19 -11.53
CA GLU A 163 -7.73 -7.54 -11.99
C GLU A 163 -7.33 -7.75 -13.45
N GLY A 164 -6.98 -8.96 -13.77
CA GLY A 164 -6.71 -9.39 -15.13
C GLY A 164 -6.05 -10.75 -15.22
N THR A 165 -5.89 -11.20 -16.44
CA THR A 165 -5.19 -12.45 -16.77
C THR A 165 -3.99 -12.14 -17.67
N SER A 166 -2.96 -12.96 -17.59
CA SER A 166 -1.78 -12.85 -18.45
C SER A 166 -1.51 -14.17 -19.16
N GLU A 167 -1.22 -14.08 -20.43
CA GLU A 167 -0.68 -15.18 -21.24
C GLU A 167 0.86 -15.15 -21.34
N PHE A 168 1.50 -14.18 -20.70
CA PHE A 168 2.94 -14.06 -20.70
C PHE A 168 3.59 -15.26 -20.01
N PRO A 169 4.60 -15.90 -20.60
CA PRO A 169 5.26 -17.06 -20.02
C PRO A 169 5.79 -16.79 -18.60
N GLY A 170 5.47 -17.67 -17.66
CA GLY A 170 5.81 -17.52 -16.24
C GLY A 170 4.79 -16.71 -15.41
N GLN A 171 3.80 -16.11 -16.05
CA GLN A 171 2.71 -15.37 -15.37
C GLN A 171 1.42 -16.20 -15.25
N THR A 172 1.32 -17.25 -16.04
CA THR A 172 0.21 -18.21 -16.01
C THR A 172 0.54 -19.33 -15.05
N GLY A 173 -0.35 -19.65 -14.14
CA GLY A 173 -0.20 -20.76 -13.21
C GLY A 173 -0.92 -20.54 -11.90
N GLY A 174 -0.86 -21.55 -11.02
CA GLY A 174 -1.65 -21.60 -9.79
C GLY A 174 -1.41 -20.47 -8.78
N ASN A 175 -0.34 -19.69 -8.92
CA ASN A 175 -0.03 -18.59 -8.03
C ASN A 175 -0.43 -17.22 -8.58
N ASN A 176 -1.04 -17.13 -9.75
CA ASN A 176 -1.43 -15.87 -10.40
C ASN A 176 -0.30 -14.82 -10.38
N ASN A 177 0.91 -15.23 -10.71
CA ASN A 177 2.09 -14.39 -10.63
C ASN A 177 2.16 -13.49 -11.87
N ASN A 178 1.36 -12.44 -11.90
CA ASN A 178 1.25 -11.50 -13.01
C ASN A 178 2.17 -10.31 -12.76
N PHE A 179 3.44 -10.37 -13.17
CA PHE A 179 4.45 -9.35 -12.87
C PHE A 179 4.05 -7.95 -13.33
N HIS A 180 3.47 -7.80 -14.51
CA HIS A 180 3.05 -6.48 -14.97
C HIS A 180 1.88 -5.89 -14.18
N PHE A 181 1.01 -6.73 -13.59
CA PHE A 181 -0.01 -6.25 -12.64
C PHE A 181 0.65 -5.78 -11.33
N GLU A 182 1.67 -6.47 -10.84
CA GLU A 182 2.43 -6.06 -9.67
C GLU A 182 3.21 -4.78 -9.92
N ASP A 183 3.81 -4.63 -11.10
CA ASP A 183 4.46 -3.38 -11.51
C ASP A 183 3.49 -2.20 -11.52
N PHE A 184 2.25 -2.39 -11.96
CA PHE A 184 1.23 -1.34 -11.94
C PHE A 184 0.69 -1.06 -10.54
N LEU A 185 0.56 -2.05 -9.67
CA LEU A 185 0.25 -1.80 -8.26
C LEU A 185 1.29 -0.87 -7.62
N SER A 186 2.57 -1.09 -7.96
CA SER A 186 3.66 -0.20 -7.56
C SER A 186 3.47 1.22 -8.08
N LYS A 187 3.06 1.38 -9.33
CA LYS A 187 2.90 2.70 -9.98
C LYS A 187 1.69 3.47 -9.46
N LEU A 188 0.66 2.80 -8.94
CA LEU A 188 -0.48 3.46 -8.31
C LEU A 188 -0.08 4.34 -7.13
N THR A 189 1.08 4.08 -6.53
CA THR A 189 1.61 4.93 -5.45
C THR A 189 2.10 6.30 -5.91
N HIS A 190 2.14 6.55 -7.23
CA HIS A 190 2.60 7.80 -7.84
C HIS A 190 1.48 8.59 -8.56
N ILE A 191 0.26 8.12 -8.52
CA ILE A 191 -0.91 8.80 -9.08
C ILE A 191 -1.50 9.76 -8.06
#